data_6f44145c6258a82c80552c7601dff02d
#
_entry.id   6f44145c6258a82c80552c7601dff02d
#
_cell.length_a   1.000
_cell.length_b   1.000
_cell.length_c   1.000
_cell.angle_alpha   90.00
_cell.angle_beta   90.00
_cell.angle_gamma   90.00
#
_symmetry.space_group_name_H-M   'P 1'
#
loop_
_entity.id
_entity.type
_entity.pdbx_description
1 polymer ?
#
loop_
_entity_poly.entity_id
_entity_poly.type
_entity_poly.pdbx_seq_one_letter_code
_entity_poly.pdbx_strand_id
1 'polypeptide(L)'
;NQGEFFGLLGPNGAGKSTMINMLAGLTKPSAGNISVMGFDVQKHYQEARHAVGIVPQELVFDPFFNVREMLRFQAGYFGKGRENDNWVDEIIERLDLTDKASTNMRMLSGGMKRRALIAQALVHKPPVIVLDEPTAGVDVELRQKLWAFIKDLNKDGHTIVLTTHYLEEAEELCNSVAMLRDGKVVAMDTTKNLLRKFSTKNLKLRLNFKGEKKLPINIEHIPHQIAEDFYTFQLKKITDITEITEGLKQSKIEIIDIQTVDTDLEDVFLKLTNAKK
;
A
#
# COMPACT_ATOMS: atom_id res chain seq x y z
N ASN A 1 -12.24 10.82 -1.67
CA ASN A 1 -12.40 12.14 -2.30
C ASN A 1 -11.64 12.20 -3.61
N GLN A 2 -11.98 13.16 -4.48
CA GLN A 2 -11.25 13.37 -5.73
C GLN A 2 -9.81 13.84 -5.43
N GLY A 3 -8.82 13.30 -6.16
CA GLY A 3 -7.41 13.60 -5.94
C GLY A 3 -6.80 12.97 -4.67
N GLU A 4 -7.56 12.12 -3.98
CA GLU A 4 -7.07 11.44 -2.77
C GLU A 4 -6.25 10.20 -3.13
N PHE A 5 -5.20 9.94 -2.35
CA PHE A 5 -4.48 8.67 -2.37
C PHE A 5 -5.01 7.81 -1.22
N PHE A 6 -5.82 6.83 -1.56
CA PHE A 6 -6.56 6.00 -0.60
C PHE A 6 -6.04 4.57 -0.57
N GLY A 7 -5.78 4.05 0.63
CA GLY A 7 -5.33 2.68 0.86
C GLY A 7 -6.45 1.76 1.31
N LEU A 8 -6.61 0.62 0.67
CA LEU A 8 -7.49 -0.46 1.10
C LEU A 8 -6.65 -1.62 1.61
N LEU A 9 -6.54 -1.74 2.93
CA LEU A 9 -5.60 -2.63 3.61
C LEU A 9 -6.29 -3.84 4.22
N GLY A 10 -5.57 -4.93 4.33
CA GLY A 10 -6.07 -6.14 5.01
C GLY A 10 -5.35 -7.39 4.56
N PRO A 11 -5.45 -8.49 5.32
CA PRO A 11 -4.82 -9.76 4.97
C PRO A 11 -5.44 -10.37 3.70
N ASN A 12 -4.81 -11.43 3.21
CA ASN A 12 -5.39 -12.21 2.13
C ASN A 12 -6.76 -12.78 2.56
N GLY A 13 -7.74 -12.72 1.66
CA GLY A 13 -9.11 -13.13 1.96
C GLY A 13 -9.97 -12.09 2.69
N ALA A 14 -9.44 -10.90 3.03
CA ALA A 14 -10.22 -9.84 3.68
C ALA A 14 -11.34 -9.24 2.80
N GLY A 15 -11.35 -9.52 1.48
CA GLY A 15 -12.36 -9.03 0.55
C GLY A 15 -11.88 -7.91 -0.39
N LYS A 16 -10.61 -7.53 -0.36
CA LYS A 16 -10.06 -6.43 -1.19
C LYS A 16 -10.31 -6.64 -2.69
N SER A 17 -9.85 -7.76 -3.25
CA SER A 17 -10.04 -8.06 -4.68
C SER A 17 -11.50 -8.27 -5.06
N THR A 18 -12.35 -8.76 -4.14
CA THR A 18 -13.81 -8.83 -4.37
C THR A 18 -14.40 -7.43 -4.54
N MET A 19 -13.99 -6.47 -3.70
CA MET A 19 -14.42 -5.08 -3.81
C MET A 19 -13.96 -4.46 -5.13
N ILE A 20 -12.70 -4.70 -5.54
CA ILE A 20 -12.19 -4.23 -6.84
C ILE A 20 -12.98 -4.85 -8.00
N ASN A 21 -13.26 -6.15 -7.96
CA ASN A 21 -14.04 -6.83 -8.99
C ASN A 21 -15.47 -6.27 -9.09
N MET A 22 -16.09 -5.91 -7.97
CA MET A 22 -17.37 -5.23 -7.98
C MET A 22 -17.27 -3.82 -8.58
N LEU A 23 -16.23 -3.06 -8.24
CA LEU A 23 -15.96 -1.74 -8.78
C LEU A 23 -15.69 -1.79 -10.30
N ALA A 24 -14.99 -2.82 -10.77
CA ALA A 24 -14.75 -3.10 -12.20
C ALA A 24 -16.01 -3.55 -12.96
N GLY A 25 -17.10 -3.85 -12.23
CA GLY A 25 -18.32 -4.40 -12.81
C GLY A 25 -18.18 -5.86 -13.26
N LEU A 26 -17.18 -6.58 -12.76
CA LEU A 26 -16.97 -8.02 -13.02
C LEU A 26 -17.81 -8.90 -12.09
N THR A 27 -18.16 -8.40 -10.93
CA THR A 27 -19.01 -9.08 -9.93
C THR A 27 -20.10 -8.14 -9.47
N LYS A 28 -21.34 -8.64 -9.34
CA LYS A 28 -22.45 -7.84 -8.84
C LYS A 28 -22.47 -7.88 -7.30
N PRO A 29 -22.62 -6.73 -6.62
CA PRO A 29 -22.87 -6.72 -5.18
C PRO A 29 -24.22 -7.36 -4.87
N SER A 30 -24.31 -8.14 -3.80
CA SER A 30 -25.56 -8.75 -3.34
C SER A 30 -26.54 -7.71 -2.77
N ALA A 31 -26.01 -6.62 -2.24
CA ALA A 31 -26.76 -5.47 -1.72
C ALA A 31 -25.89 -4.20 -1.77
N GLY A 32 -26.52 -3.04 -1.67
CA GLY A 32 -25.86 -1.74 -1.76
C GLY A 32 -25.56 -1.32 -3.19
N ASN A 33 -24.92 -0.14 -3.33
CA ASN A 33 -24.54 0.45 -4.61
C ASN A 33 -23.08 0.84 -4.59
N ILE A 34 -22.43 0.75 -5.75
CA ILE A 34 -21.07 1.23 -5.97
C ILE A 34 -21.12 2.24 -7.11
N SER A 35 -20.46 3.37 -6.94
CA SER A 35 -20.33 4.38 -7.98
C SER A 35 -18.90 4.88 -8.13
N VAL A 36 -18.54 5.23 -9.37
CA VAL A 36 -17.26 5.84 -9.72
C VAL A 36 -17.58 7.19 -10.36
N MET A 37 -17.04 8.27 -9.81
CA MET A 37 -17.32 9.65 -10.28
C MET A 37 -18.82 9.96 -10.42
N GLY A 38 -19.65 9.39 -9.53
CA GLY A 38 -21.11 9.53 -9.56
C GLY A 38 -21.85 8.53 -10.46
N PHE A 39 -21.15 7.76 -11.28
CA PHE A 39 -21.73 6.75 -12.17
C PHE A 39 -21.87 5.41 -11.46
N ASP A 40 -23.09 4.90 -11.34
CA ASP A 40 -23.34 3.55 -10.78
C ASP A 40 -22.70 2.49 -11.69
N VAL A 41 -21.88 1.60 -11.11
CA VAL A 41 -21.11 0.60 -11.87
C VAL A 41 -21.95 -0.45 -12.59
N GLN A 42 -23.24 -0.56 -12.28
CA GLN A 42 -24.18 -1.48 -12.93
C GLN A 42 -25.09 -0.77 -13.94
N LYS A 43 -25.65 0.39 -13.56
CA LYS A 43 -26.62 1.11 -14.38
C LYS A 43 -25.94 1.97 -15.45
N HIS A 44 -24.80 2.57 -15.12
CA HIS A 44 -24.00 3.46 -15.96
C HIS A 44 -22.61 2.86 -16.18
N TYR A 45 -22.58 1.57 -16.54
CA TYR A 45 -21.34 0.78 -16.58
C TYR A 45 -20.31 1.30 -17.59
N GLN A 46 -20.76 1.93 -18.69
CA GLN A 46 -19.85 2.49 -19.69
C GLN A 46 -19.11 3.70 -19.12
N GLU A 47 -19.85 4.65 -18.56
CA GLU A 47 -19.31 5.87 -17.95
C GLU A 47 -18.42 5.53 -16.75
N ALA A 48 -18.86 4.60 -15.92
CA ALA A 48 -18.07 4.13 -14.78
C ALA A 48 -16.73 3.51 -15.22
N ARG A 49 -16.73 2.69 -16.28
CA ARG A 49 -15.50 2.10 -16.84
C ARG A 49 -14.60 3.12 -17.51
N HIS A 50 -15.16 4.15 -18.16
CA HIS A 50 -14.38 5.27 -18.69
C HIS A 50 -13.72 6.10 -17.60
N ALA A 51 -14.32 6.14 -16.40
CA ALA A 51 -13.81 6.89 -15.26
C ALA A 51 -12.77 6.13 -14.43
N VAL A 52 -12.51 4.84 -14.71
CA VAL A 52 -11.59 4.03 -13.89
C VAL A 52 -10.58 3.27 -14.74
N GLY A 53 -9.31 3.30 -14.32
CA GLY A 53 -8.26 2.41 -14.78
C GLY A 53 -7.92 1.40 -13.69
N ILE A 54 -7.92 0.12 -14.00
CA ILE A 54 -7.65 -0.95 -13.00
C ILE A 54 -6.43 -1.73 -13.43
N VAL A 55 -5.48 -1.84 -12.51
CA VAL A 55 -4.29 -2.69 -12.63
C VAL A 55 -4.51 -3.91 -11.74
N PRO A 56 -4.74 -5.09 -12.31
CA PRO A 56 -4.99 -6.30 -11.53
C PRO A 56 -3.70 -6.83 -10.88
N GLN A 57 -3.85 -7.63 -9.84
CA GLN A 57 -2.73 -8.31 -9.18
C GLN A 57 -2.03 -9.30 -10.15
N GLU A 58 -2.80 -10.05 -10.92
CA GLU A 58 -2.26 -11.02 -11.87
C GLU A 58 -1.76 -10.35 -13.15
N LEU A 59 -0.66 -10.88 -13.72
CA LEU A 59 -0.09 -10.40 -14.97
C LEU A 59 -0.82 -11.02 -16.17
N VAL A 60 -2.07 -10.62 -16.39
CA VAL A 60 -2.87 -11.07 -17.53
C VAL A 60 -2.64 -10.14 -18.72
N PHE A 61 -2.15 -10.67 -19.82
CA PHE A 61 -1.89 -9.91 -21.05
C PHE A 61 -2.12 -10.77 -22.28
N ASP A 62 -2.43 -10.12 -23.41
CA ASP A 62 -2.51 -10.80 -24.69
C ASP A 62 -1.09 -11.07 -25.22
N PRO A 63 -0.75 -12.34 -25.48
CA PRO A 63 0.59 -12.72 -25.87
C PRO A 63 0.96 -12.41 -27.34
N PHE A 64 0.00 -11.96 -28.15
CA PHE A 64 0.20 -11.74 -29.60
C PHE A 64 0.70 -10.34 -29.93
N PHE A 65 0.53 -9.38 -29.00
CA PHE A 65 0.85 -7.99 -29.23
C PHE A 65 2.18 -7.58 -28.59
N ASN A 66 2.82 -6.57 -29.19
CA ASN A 66 3.87 -5.81 -28.52
C ASN A 66 3.25 -4.75 -27.59
N VAL A 67 4.10 -4.08 -26.78
CA VAL A 67 3.65 -3.10 -25.79
C VAL A 67 2.80 -2.00 -26.44
N ARG A 68 3.29 -1.37 -27.51
CA ARG A 68 2.62 -0.26 -28.21
C ARG A 68 1.29 -0.69 -28.82
N GLU A 69 1.25 -1.84 -29.47
CA GLU A 69 0.03 -2.40 -30.03
C GLU A 69 -1.01 -2.65 -28.96
N MET A 70 -0.64 -3.29 -27.86
CA MET A 70 -1.53 -3.55 -26.72
C MET A 70 -2.14 -2.24 -26.20
N LEU A 71 -1.33 -1.19 -26.02
CA LEU A 71 -1.81 0.10 -25.54
C LEU A 71 -2.76 0.77 -26.53
N ARG A 72 -2.47 0.73 -27.83
CA ARG A 72 -3.36 1.26 -28.88
C ARG A 72 -4.68 0.50 -28.94
N PHE A 73 -4.66 -0.82 -28.85
CA PHE A 73 -5.88 -1.62 -28.78
C PHE A 73 -6.73 -1.23 -27.58
N GLN A 74 -6.09 -1.14 -26.42
CA GLN A 74 -6.78 -0.72 -25.21
C GLN A 74 -7.39 0.68 -25.36
N ALA A 75 -6.64 1.64 -25.90
CA ALA A 75 -7.14 2.99 -26.18
C ALA A 75 -8.37 2.95 -27.11
N GLY A 76 -8.35 2.08 -28.12
CA GLY A 76 -9.46 1.86 -29.06
C GLY A 76 -10.75 1.41 -28.37
N TYR A 77 -10.68 0.55 -27.34
CA TYR A 77 -11.85 0.16 -26.53
C TYR A 77 -12.52 1.35 -25.82
N PHE A 78 -11.76 2.39 -25.55
CA PHE A 78 -12.26 3.65 -24.98
C PHE A 78 -12.54 4.73 -26.02
N GLY A 79 -12.65 4.36 -27.31
CA GLY A 79 -12.93 5.27 -28.40
C GLY A 79 -11.81 6.26 -28.70
N LYS A 80 -10.57 5.98 -28.27
CA LYS A 80 -9.40 6.81 -28.55
C LYS A 80 -8.71 6.30 -29.82
N GLY A 81 -8.54 7.19 -30.80
CA GLY A 81 -7.83 6.90 -32.04
C GLY A 81 -6.37 7.35 -32.01
N ARG A 82 -5.85 7.69 -33.19
CA ARG A 82 -4.45 8.13 -33.37
C ARG A 82 -4.11 9.43 -32.66
N GLU A 83 -5.09 10.26 -32.37
CA GLU A 83 -4.95 11.48 -31.56
C GLU A 83 -4.40 11.19 -30.16
N ASN A 84 -4.51 9.94 -29.71
CA ASN A 84 -4.00 9.49 -28.41
C ASN A 84 -2.55 8.96 -28.47
N ASP A 85 -1.94 8.87 -29.64
CA ASP A 85 -0.59 8.27 -29.81
C ASP A 85 0.47 9.03 -29.00
N ASN A 86 0.40 10.36 -28.93
CA ASN A 86 1.32 11.16 -28.12
C ASN A 86 1.25 10.78 -26.64
N TRP A 87 0.04 10.53 -26.13
CA TRP A 87 -0.14 10.10 -24.74
C TRP A 87 0.36 8.66 -24.52
N VAL A 88 0.15 7.77 -25.47
CA VAL A 88 0.70 6.41 -25.43
C VAL A 88 2.23 6.46 -25.36
N ASP A 89 2.86 7.32 -26.19
CA ASP A 89 4.32 7.48 -26.18
C ASP A 89 4.83 8.05 -24.85
N GLU A 90 4.16 9.06 -24.32
CA GLU A 90 4.47 9.65 -23.00
C GLU A 90 4.39 8.61 -21.88
N ILE A 91 3.33 7.78 -21.83
CA ILE A 91 3.21 6.72 -20.83
C ILE A 91 4.34 5.68 -20.95
N ILE A 92 4.67 5.27 -22.19
CA ILE A 92 5.75 4.34 -22.46
C ILE A 92 7.08 4.89 -21.92
N GLU A 93 7.35 6.17 -22.16
CA GLU A 93 8.55 6.85 -21.68
C GLU A 93 8.56 6.96 -20.14
N ARG A 94 7.50 7.48 -19.54
CA ARG A 94 7.37 7.62 -18.07
C ARG A 94 7.50 6.30 -17.32
N LEU A 95 7.16 5.18 -17.96
CA LEU A 95 7.28 3.83 -17.40
C LEU A 95 8.56 3.10 -17.83
N ASP A 96 9.52 3.80 -18.46
CA ASP A 96 10.82 3.24 -18.87
C ASP A 96 10.64 1.97 -19.73
N LEU A 97 9.78 2.08 -20.75
CA LEU A 97 9.46 1.01 -21.71
C LEU A 97 9.78 1.38 -23.15
N THR A 98 10.45 2.53 -23.37
CA THR A 98 10.72 3.07 -24.72
C THR A 98 11.46 2.06 -25.59
N ASP A 99 12.56 1.47 -25.10
CA ASP A 99 13.36 0.47 -25.83
C ASP A 99 12.62 -0.86 -26.00
N LYS A 100 11.51 -1.05 -25.35
CA LYS A 100 10.68 -2.26 -25.37
C LYS A 100 9.31 -2.03 -25.99
N ALA A 101 9.03 -0.84 -26.51
CA ALA A 101 7.72 -0.50 -27.10
C ALA A 101 7.28 -1.44 -28.20
N SER A 102 8.22 -1.91 -29.03
CA SER A 102 7.99 -2.88 -30.11
C SER A 102 8.29 -4.33 -29.72
N THR A 103 8.61 -4.60 -28.43
CA THR A 103 8.88 -5.95 -27.93
C THR A 103 7.56 -6.64 -27.58
N ASN A 104 7.43 -7.91 -28.01
CA ASN A 104 6.25 -8.72 -27.68
C ASN A 104 6.13 -8.89 -26.17
N MET A 105 4.89 -8.81 -25.65
CA MET A 105 4.59 -8.91 -24.21
C MET A 105 5.14 -10.18 -23.57
N ARG A 106 5.23 -11.29 -24.27
CA ARG A 106 5.82 -12.55 -23.76
C ARG A 106 7.28 -12.41 -23.38
N MET A 107 8.02 -11.61 -24.14
CA MET A 107 9.48 -11.46 -24.03
C MET A 107 9.90 -10.49 -22.90
N LEU A 108 8.94 -9.83 -22.26
CA LEU A 108 9.20 -8.90 -21.17
C LEU A 108 9.46 -9.63 -19.86
N SER A 109 10.31 -9.04 -19.01
CA SER A 109 10.46 -9.46 -17.61
C SER A 109 9.16 -9.22 -16.82
N GLY A 110 8.99 -9.84 -15.65
CA GLY A 110 7.82 -9.64 -14.79
C GLY A 110 7.59 -8.17 -14.44
N GLY A 111 8.65 -7.44 -14.08
CA GLY A 111 8.58 -6.01 -13.79
C GLY A 111 8.20 -5.15 -15.01
N MET A 112 8.72 -5.49 -16.20
CA MET A 112 8.31 -4.81 -17.45
C MET A 112 6.85 -5.08 -17.79
N LYS A 113 6.37 -6.31 -17.61
CA LYS A 113 4.95 -6.67 -17.79
C LYS A 113 4.07 -5.86 -16.84
N ARG A 114 4.46 -5.75 -15.56
CA ARG A 114 3.73 -4.94 -14.57
C ARG A 114 3.62 -3.48 -15.02
N ARG A 115 4.73 -2.88 -15.45
CA ARG A 115 4.74 -1.50 -15.99
C ARG A 115 3.85 -1.35 -17.22
N ALA A 116 3.86 -2.33 -18.14
CA ALA A 116 3.00 -2.33 -19.33
C ALA A 116 1.50 -2.43 -18.97
N LEU A 117 1.12 -3.21 -17.93
CA LEU A 117 -0.26 -3.27 -17.46
C LEU A 117 -0.69 -1.98 -16.76
N ILE A 118 0.21 -1.30 -16.05
CA ILE A 118 -0.05 0.04 -15.51
C ILE A 118 -0.29 1.01 -16.68
N ALA A 119 0.59 1.00 -17.71
CA ALA A 119 0.38 1.79 -18.92
C ALA A 119 -0.99 1.53 -19.56
N GLN A 120 -1.39 0.27 -19.66
CA GLN A 120 -2.68 -0.14 -20.22
C GLN A 120 -3.87 0.47 -19.45
N ALA A 121 -3.80 0.51 -18.13
CA ALA A 121 -4.85 1.10 -17.30
C ALA A 121 -4.95 2.63 -17.46
N LEU A 122 -3.90 3.30 -17.95
CA LEU A 122 -3.80 4.75 -18.07
C LEU A 122 -4.10 5.31 -19.47
N VAL A 123 -4.21 4.46 -20.49
CA VAL A 123 -4.29 4.92 -21.90
C VAL A 123 -5.47 5.85 -22.18
N HIS A 124 -6.57 5.73 -21.45
CA HIS A 124 -7.78 6.55 -21.62
C HIS A 124 -7.85 7.74 -20.65
N LYS A 125 -6.79 8.00 -19.86
CA LYS A 125 -6.68 9.08 -18.87
C LYS A 125 -7.80 9.05 -17.83
N PRO A 126 -8.00 7.92 -17.10
CA PRO A 126 -9.08 7.81 -16.14
C PRO A 126 -8.84 8.73 -14.94
N PRO A 127 -9.87 9.42 -14.41
CA PRO A 127 -9.74 10.22 -13.18
C PRO A 127 -9.49 9.38 -11.92
N VAL A 128 -9.83 8.09 -11.96
CA VAL A 128 -9.63 7.15 -10.84
C VAL A 128 -8.75 5.98 -11.31
N ILE A 129 -7.72 5.66 -10.54
CA ILE A 129 -6.80 4.55 -10.81
C ILE A 129 -6.84 3.60 -9.62
N VAL A 130 -7.11 2.33 -9.88
CA VAL A 130 -7.12 1.27 -8.87
C VAL A 130 -5.94 0.34 -9.13
N LEU A 131 -5.10 0.18 -8.13
CA LEU A 131 -3.89 -0.64 -8.18
C LEU A 131 -4.03 -1.80 -7.19
N ASP A 132 -4.20 -3.02 -7.71
CA ASP A 132 -4.31 -4.21 -6.87
C ASP A 132 -2.93 -4.83 -6.67
N GLU A 133 -2.34 -4.61 -5.50
CA GLU A 133 -1.00 -5.08 -5.11
C GLU A 133 0.08 -4.80 -6.17
N PRO A 134 0.28 -3.53 -6.59
CA PRO A 134 1.08 -3.21 -7.78
C PRO A 134 2.56 -3.58 -7.64
N THR A 135 3.06 -3.77 -6.44
CA THR A 135 4.47 -4.05 -6.14
C THR A 135 4.73 -5.47 -5.67
N ALA A 136 3.70 -6.34 -5.68
CA ALA A 136 3.86 -7.73 -5.31
C ALA A 136 4.90 -8.44 -6.22
N GLY A 137 5.94 -9.04 -5.60
CA GLY A 137 6.99 -9.73 -6.33
C GLY A 137 7.95 -8.84 -7.12
N VAL A 138 7.98 -7.54 -6.83
CA VAL A 138 8.86 -6.54 -7.45
C VAL A 138 10.05 -6.26 -6.52
N ASP A 139 11.26 -6.13 -7.09
CA ASP A 139 12.44 -5.74 -6.34
C ASP A 139 12.36 -4.31 -5.78
N VAL A 140 13.24 -3.98 -4.83
CA VAL A 140 13.20 -2.71 -4.09
C VAL A 140 13.38 -1.50 -5.00
N GLU A 141 14.29 -1.56 -5.99
CA GLU A 141 14.55 -0.43 -6.88
C GLU A 141 13.35 -0.13 -7.77
N LEU A 142 12.78 -1.16 -8.39
CA LEU A 142 11.61 -1.02 -9.23
C LEU A 142 10.37 -0.58 -8.43
N ARG A 143 10.23 -1.05 -7.17
CA ARG A 143 9.16 -0.60 -6.26
C ARG A 143 9.24 0.92 -6.03
N GLN A 144 10.43 1.44 -5.72
CA GLN A 144 10.61 2.88 -5.52
C GLN A 144 10.28 3.71 -6.77
N LYS A 145 10.68 3.23 -7.95
CA LYS A 145 10.34 3.88 -9.23
C LYS A 145 8.82 3.89 -9.47
N LEU A 146 8.14 2.78 -9.20
CA LEU A 146 6.67 2.71 -9.29
C LEU A 146 5.99 3.64 -8.29
N TRP A 147 6.46 3.71 -7.05
CA TRP A 147 5.92 4.63 -6.05
C TRP A 147 6.06 6.10 -6.48
N ALA A 148 7.23 6.48 -7.00
CA ALA A 148 7.45 7.83 -7.53
C ALA A 148 6.47 8.14 -8.66
N PHE A 149 6.33 7.23 -9.64
CA PHE A 149 5.39 7.39 -10.76
C PHE A 149 3.94 7.52 -10.30
N ILE A 150 3.49 6.68 -9.35
CA ILE A 150 2.12 6.73 -8.83
C ILE A 150 1.87 8.02 -8.02
N LYS A 151 2.87 8.49 -7.26
CA LYS A 151 2.81 9.80 -6.59
C LYS A 151 2.65 10.95 -7.58
N ASP A 152 3.33 10.89 -8.71
CA ASP A 152 3.22 11.93 -9.75
C ASP A 152 1.84 11.90 -10.42
N LEU A 153 1.27 10.73 -10.70
CA LEU A 153 -0.11 10.63 -11.17
C LEU A 153 -1.11 11.25 -10.19
N ASN A 154 -0.90 11.04 -8.88
CA ASN A 154 -1.76 11.65 -7.87
C ASN A 154 -1.61 13.19 -7.83
N LYS A 155 -0.37 13.72 -7.97
CA LYS A 155 -0.13 15.16 -8.09
C LYS A 155 -0.75 15.75 -9.37
N ASP A 156 -0.78 14.97 -10.45
CA ASP A 156 -1.46 15.33 -11.72
C ASP A 156 -3.00 15.35 -11.57
N GLY A 157 -3.54 15.03 -10.39
CA GLY A 157 -4.96 15.12 -10.04
C GLY A 157 -5.73 13.80 -10.09
N HIS A 158 -5.07 12.69 -10.41
CA HIS A 158 -5.72 11.37 -10.37
C HIS A 158 -6.03 10.95 -8.94
N THR A 159 -7.22 10.38 -8.72
CA THR A 159 -7.56 9.67 -7.48
C THR A 159 -6.95 8.27 -7.54
N ILE A 160 -6.17 7.90 -6.53
CA ILE A 160 -5.52 6.59 -6.47
C ILE A 160 -6.18 5.74 -5.39
N VAL A 161 -6.56 4.51 -5.73
CA VAL A 161 -6.96 3.48 -4.76
C VAL A 161 -5.93 2.36 -4.82
N LEU A 162 -5.17 2.20 -3.75
CA LEU A 162 -4.14 1.20 -3.60
C LEU A 162 -4.63 0.07 -2.70
N THR A 163 -4.60 -1.17 -3.18
CA THR A 163 -4.67 -2.31 -2.26
C THR A 163 -3.27 -2.85 -2.04
N THR A 164 -2.96 -3.15 -0.82
CA THR A 164 -1.70 -3.78 -0.43
C THR A 164 -1.87 -4.54 0.88
N HIS A 165 -1.04 -5.54 1.07
CA HIS A 165 -0.80 -6.17 2.36
C HIS A 165 0.51 -5.67 2.99
N TYR A 166 1.29 -4.86 2.26
CA TYR A 166 2.47 -4.18 2.77
C TYR A 166 2.05 -2.85 3.38
N LEU A 167 1.97 -2.80 4.70
CA LEU A 167 1.46 -1.62 5.42
C LEU A 167 2.40 -0.41 5.30
N GLU A 168 3.72 -0.65 5.12
CA GLU A 168 4.71 0.37 4.80
C GLU A 168 4.36 1.16 3.53
N GLU A 169 3.87 0.49 2.47
CA GLU A 169 3.43 1.17 1.24
C GLU A 169 2.28 2.14 1.50
N ALA A 170 1.32 1.70 2.30
CA ALA A 170 0.17 2.51 2.63
C ALA A 170 0.55 3.70 3.51
N GLU A 171 1.50 3.51 4.43
CA GLU A 171 2.01 4.57 5.28
C GLU A 171 2.74 5.65 4.47
N GLU A 172 3.56 5.23 3.51
CA GLU A 172 4.35 6.13 2.67
C GLU A 172 3.52 6.85 1.60
N LEU A 173 2.46 6.20 1.06
CA LEU A 173 1.73 6.68 -0.11
C LEU A 173 0.35 7.26 0.22
N CYS A 174 -0.37 6.68 1.18
CA CYS A 174 -1.79 6.96 1.34
C CYS A 174 -2.09 8.09 2.31
N ASN A 175 -2.96 9.01 1.89
CA ASN A 175 -3.50 10.06 2.76
C ASN A 175 -4.45 9.48 3.81
N SER A 176 -5.30 8.56 3.37
CA SER A 176 -6.31 7.87 4.19
C SER A 176 -6.30 6.38 3.88
N VAL A 177 -6.66 5.58 4.87
CA VAL A 177 -6.72 4.14 4.72
C VAL A 177 -8.00 3.57 5.31
N ALA A 178 -8.51 2.51 4.68
CA ALA A 178 -9.51 1.62 5.26
C ALA A 178 -8.89 0.25 5.51
N MET A 179 -9.02 -0.24 6.74
CA MET A 179 -8.55 -1.56 7.13
C MET A 179 -9.70 -2.56 7.08
N LEU A 180 -9.55 -3.61 6.28
CA LEU A 180 -10.53 -4.67 6.11
C LEU A 180 -10.11 -5.93 6.87
N ARG A 181 -11.11 -6.57 7.48
CA ARG A 181 -11.00 -7.91 8.04
C ARG A 181 -12.32 -8.64 7.88
N ASP A 182 -12.30 -9.87 7.38
CA ASP A 182 -13.48 -10.73 7.20
C ASP A 182 -14.65 -10.03 6.49
N GLY A 183 -14.33 -9.29 5.41
CA GLY A 183 -15.31 -8.56 4.61
C GLY A 183 -15.88 -7.29 5.26
N LYS A 184 -15.33 -6.85 6.40
CA LYS A 184 -15.80 -5.66 7.14
C LYS A 184 -14.69 -4.63 7.27
N VAL A 185 -15.07 -3.35 7.20
CA VAL A 185 -14.18 -2.25 7.55
C VAL A 185 -14.05 -2.19 9.08
N VAL A 186 -12.85 -2.43 9.60
CA VAL A 186 -12.56 -2.40 11.04
C VAL A 186 -12.05 -1.04 11.51
N ALA A 187 -11.42 -0.28 10.61
CA ALA A 187 -11.02 1.11 10.82
C ALA A 187 -10.98 1.85 9.49
N MET A 188 -11.27 3.15 9.53
CA MET A 188 -11.11 4.06 8.41
C MET A 188 -10.83 5.47 8.94
N ASP A 189 -9.67 6.01 8.60
CA ASP A 189 -9.25 7.37 8.99
C ASP A 189 -8.06 7.80 8.13
N THR A 190 -7.59 9.04 8.30
CA THR A 190 -6.30 9.44 7.71
C THR A 190 -5.17 8.62 8.34
N THR A 191 -4.14 8.32 7.54
CA THR A 191 -2.94 7.60 7.99
C THR A 191 -2.35 8.24 9.24
N LYS A 192 -2.21 9.57 9.25
CA LYS A 192 -1.72 10.35 10.40
C LYS A 192 -2.58 10.19 11.66
N ASN A 193 -3.90 10.18 11.51
CA ASN A 193 -4.81 10.04 12.65
C ASN A 193 -4.73 8.64 13.24
N LEU A 194 -4.66 7.60 12.41
CA LEU A 194 -4.53 6.22 12.87
C LEU A 194 -3.21 6.05 13.64
N LEU A 195 -2.09 6.47 13.07
CA LEU A 195 -0.80 6.44 13.74
C LEU A 195 -0.85 7.19 15.08
N ARG A 196 -1.42 8.41 15.11
CA ARG A 196 -1.53 9.20 16.35
C ARG A 196 -2.42 8.55 17.41
N LYS A 197 -3.57 7.98 17.03
CA LYS A 197 -4.51 7.32 17.97
C LYS A 197 -3.91 6.09 18.63
N PHE A 198 -3.07 5.37 17.92
CA PHE A 198 -2.46 4.12 18.40
C PHE A 198 -0.98 4.29 18.75
N SER A 199 -0.45 5.51 18.62
CA SER A 199 0.95 5.83 18.92
C SER A 199 1.31 5.39 20.32
N THR A 200 2.19 4.40 20.39
CA THR A 200 2.96 4.07 21.58
C THR A 200 4.41 4.33 21.21
N LYS A 201 5.09 5.15 22.00
CA LYS A 201 6.54 5.27 21.85
C LYS A 201 7.17 4.03 22.44
N ASN A 202 7.94 3.33 21.64
CA ASN A 202 8.65 2.14 22.09
C ASN A 202 10.15 2.46 22.18
N LEU A 203 10.76 2.03 23.27
CA LEU A 203 12.20 2.10 23.47
C LEU A 203 12.75 0.68 23.30
N LYS A 204 13.57 0.47 22.26
CA LYS A 204 14.20 -0.82 21.98
C LYS A 204 15.65 -0.76 22.44
N LEU A 205 16.02 -1.62 23.37
CA LEU A 205 17.34 -1.68 23.99
C LEU A 205 17.98 -3.05 23.76
N ARG A 206 19.24 -3.06 23.37
CA ARG A 206 20.09 -4.24 23.50
C ARG A 206 20.91 -4.13 24.78
N LEU A 207 20.76 -5.12 25.65
CA LEU A 207 21.31 -5.09 26.99
C LEU A 207 22.40 -6.15 27.17
N ASN A 208 23.48 -5.78 27.87
CA ASN A 208 24.52 -6.70 28.29
C ASN A 208 24.45 -6.92 29.81
N PHE A 209 24.11 -8.13 30.19
CA PHE A 209 24.00 -8.56 31.59
C PHE A 209 25.31 -9.17 32.05
N LYS A 210 25.91 -8.66 33.13
CA LYS A 210 27.10 -9.22 33.76
C LYS A 210 26.81 -10.46 34.68
N GLY A 211 25.56 -10.98 34.63
CA GLY A 211 25.04 -12.06 35.46
C GLY A 211 23.74 -12.63 34.91
N GLU A 212 22.77 -12.89 35.79
CA GLU A 212 21.44 -13.34 35.38
C GLU A 212 20.76 -12.33 34.44
N LYS A 213 20.17 -12.83 33.36
CA LYS A 213 19.38 -12.03 32.40
C LYS A 213 18.02 -11.65 33.02
N LYS A 214 18.04 -10.82 34.06
CA LYS A 214 16.83 -10.35 34.75
C LYS A 214 16.81 -8.82 34.80
N LEU A 215 15.67 -8.24 34.47
CA LEU A 215 15.46 -6.80 34.58
C LEU A 215 15.38 -6.39 36.05
N PRO A 216 15.82 -5.15 36.38
CA PRO A 216 15.63 -4.58 37.71
C PRO A 216 14.16 -4.44 38.11
N ILE A 217 13.82 -4.70 39.36
CA ILE A 217 12.46 -4.68 39.90
C ILE A 217 11.77 -3.33 39.65
N ASN A 218 12.53 -2.23 39.73
CA ASN A 218 12.01 -0.88 39.52
C ASN A 218 11.53 -0.59 38.09
N ILE A 219 11.97 -1.35 37.05
CA ILE A 219 11.55 -1.21 35.66
C ILE A 219 10.78 -2.41 35.14
N GLU A 220 10.74 -3.52 35.89
CA GLU A 220 10.03 -4.74 35.51
C GLU A 220 8.50 -4.52 35.30
N HIS A 221 7.95 -3.52 36.01
CA HIS A 221 6.54 -3.12 35.86
C HIS A 221 6.21 -2.39 34.57
N ILE A 222 7.23 -1.88 33.83
CA ILE A 222 7.01 -1.23 32.55
C ILE A 222 6.74 -2.32 31.50
N PRO A 223 5.62 -2.26 30.78
CA PRO A 223 5.30 -3.27 29.75
C PRO A 223 6.43 -3.40 28.75
N HIS A 224 6.94 -4.61 28.58
CA HIS A 224 8.03 -4.88 27.65
C HIS A 224 7.88 -6.23 26.98
N GLN A 225 8.53 -6.37 25.83
CA GLN A 225 8.66 -7.61 25.06
C GLN A 225 10.13 -7.90 24.84
N ILE A 226 10.48 -9.19 24.79
CA ILE A 226 11.83 -9.64 24.51
C ILE A 226 11.77 -10.40 23.21
N ALA A 227 12.51 -9.93 22.22
CA ALA A 227 12.64 -10.60 20.92
C ALA A 227 14.12 -10.59 20.52
N GLU A 228 14.66 -11.76 20.18
CA GLU A 228 16.09 -11.96 19.91
C GLU A 228 16.95 -11.46 21.08
N ASP A 229 17.74 -10.39 20.87
CA ASP A 229 18.60 -9.78 21.90
C ASP A 229 18.10 -8.40 22.34
N PHE A 230 16.86 -8.03 21.97
CA PHE A 230 16.30 -6.72 22.27
C PHE A 230 15.17 -6.79 23.28
N TYR A 231 15.16 -5.80 24.18
CA TYR A 231 14.08 -5.49 25.11
C TYR A 231 13.34 -4.28 24.58
N THR A 232 12.05 -4.43 24.22
CA THR A 232 11.21 -3.35 23.71
C THR A 232 10.25 -2.92 24.79
N PHE A 233 10.47 -1.74 25.38
CA PHE A 233 9.64 -1.14 26.42
C PHE A 233 8.58 -0.23 25.79
N GLN A 234 7.32 -0.37 26.22
CA GLN A 234 6.24 0.54 25.83
C GLN A 234 6.24 1.75 26.77
N LEU A 235 6.53 2.93 26.20
CA LEU A 235 6.60 4.17 26.97
C LEU A 235 5.21 4.82 27.05
N LYS A 236 4.76 5.14 28.25
CA LYS A 236 3.56 5.98 28.47
C LYS A 236 3.91 7.46 28.39
N LYS A 237 5.12 7.80 28.84
CA LYS A 237 5.66 9.17 28.86
C LYS A 237 7.13 9.15 28.47
N ILE A 238 7.64 10.26 27.99
CA ILE A 238 9.07 10.43 27.67
C ILE A 238 9.95 10.24 28.90
N THR A 239 9.45 10.60 30.10
CA THR A 239 10.12 10.42 31.40
C THR A 239 10.41 8.96 31.71
N ASP A 240 9.67 8.01 31.15
CA ASP A 240 9.90 6.57 31.36
C ASP A 240 11.29 6.13 30.83
N ILE A 241 11.82 6.84 29.83
CA ILE A 241 13.19 6.61 29.32
C ILE A 241 14.24 6.83 30.43
N THR A 242 14.06 7.92 31.21
CA THR A 242 14.96 8.23 32.31
C THR A 242 14.88 7.15 33.41
N GLU A 243 13.67 6.73 33.76
CA GLU A 243 13.45 5.66 34.71
C GLU A 243 14.11 4.35 34.29
N ILE A 244 13.93 3.95 33.03
CA ILE A 244 14.53 2.74 32.47
C ILE A 244 16.06 2.84 32.47
N THR A 245 16.62 3.95 31.99
CA THR A 245 18.08 4.09 31.88
C THR A 245 18.75 4.18 33.25
N GLU A 246 18.15 4.85 34.21
CA GLU A 246 18.64 4.92 35.61
C GLU A 246 18.55 3.55 36.30
N GLY A 247 17.45 2.83 36.15
CA GLY A 247 17.29 1.48 36.70
C GLY A 247 18.32 0.50 36.18
N LEU A 248 18.59 0.51 34.89
CA LEU A 248 19.63 -0.31 34.26
C LEU A 248 21.02 0.06 34.75
N LYS A 249 21.33 1.36 34.87
CA LYS A 249 22.61 1.87 35.38
C LYS A 249 22.87 1.47 36.83
N GLN A 250 21.86 1.61 37.68
CA GLN A 250 21.96 1.21 39.09
C GLN A 250 22.23 -0.30 39.26
N SER A 251 21.66 -1.11 38.38
CA SER A 251 21.85 -2.56 38.36
C SER A 251 23.09 -3.02 37.57
N LYS A 252 23.94 -2.07 37.17
CA LYS A 252 25.18 -2.34 36.37
C LYS A 252 24.93 -3.12 35.07
N ILE A 253 23.74 -2.97 34.48
CA ILE A 253 23.41 -3.51 33.17
C ILE A 253 23.82 -2.47 32.13
N GLU A 254 24.59 -2.91 31.17
CA GLU A 254 25.14 -2.04 30.12
C GLU A 254 24.20 -1.99 28.93
N ILE A 255 23.90 -0.79 28.42
CA ILE A 255 23.13 -0.60 27.20
C ILE A 255 24.12 -0.63 26.04
N ILE A 256 23.99 -1.64 25.16
CA ILE A 256 24.83 -1.79 23.96
C ILE A 256 24.29 -0.96 22.81
N ASP A 257 22.95 -0.95 22.66
CA ASP A 257 22.27 -0.23 21.58
C ASP A 257 20.95 0.32 22.08
N ILE A 258 20.55 1.47 21.55
CA ILE A 258 19.32 2.18 21.89
C ILE A 258 18.65 2.68 20.62
N GLN A 259 17.40 2.29 20.43
CA GLN A 259 16.57 2.70 19.32
C GLN A 259 15.20 3.16 19.82
N THR A 260 14.68 4.25 19.29
CA THR A 260 13.27 4.62 19.46
C THR A 260 12.50 4.13 18.27
N VAL A 261 11.44 3.39 18.50
CA VAL A 261 10.59 2.83 17.43
C VAL A 261 9.22 3.47 17.58
N ASP A 262 8.81 4.20 16.55
CA ASP A 262 7.46 4.73 16.48
C ASP A 262 6.50 3.62 16.01
N THR A 263 5.24 3.73 16.41
CA THR A 263 4.16 2.84 15.99
C THR A 263 3.94 3.00 14.49
N ASP A 264 3.96 1.92 13.76
CA ASP A 264 3.60 1.84 12.35
C ASP A 264 2.15 1.36 12.13
N LEU A 265 1.69 1.33 10.88
CA LEU A 265 0.36 0.82 10.55
C LEU A 265 0.21 -0.68 10.83
N GLU A 266 1.29 -1.45 10.92
CA GLU A 266 1.26 -2.86 11.28
C GLU A 266 0.88 -3.04 12.74
N ASP A 267 1.48 -2.28 13.63
CA ASP A 267 1.12 -2.23 15.05
C ASP A 267 -0.35 -1.82 15.24
N VAL A 268 -0.80 -0.80 14.48
CA VAL A 268 -2.20 -0.36 14.51
C VAL A 268 -3.13 -1.48 14.08
N PHE A 269 -2.81 -2.16 12.97
CA PHE A 269 -3.61 -3.27 12.45
C PHE A 269 -3.69 -4.42 13.46
N LEU A 270 -2.57 -4.82 14.05
CA LEU A 270 -2.51 -5.87 15.07
C LEU A 270 -3.35 -5.52 16.31
N LYS A 271 -3.26 -4.29 16.80
CA LYS A 271 -4.07 -3.82 17.93
C LYS A 271 -5.57 -3.89 17.62
N LEU A 272 -5.99 -3.43 16.44
CA LEU A 272 -7.39 -3.45 16.01
C LEU A 272 -7.94 -4.87 15.80
N THR A 273 -7.07 -5.80 15.40
CA THR A 273 -7.47 -7.17 15.13
C THR A 273 -7.44 -8.05 16.38
N ASN A 274 -6.56 -7.78 17.35
CA ASN A 274 -6.46 -8.53 18.60
C ASN A 274 -7.43 -8.05 19.69
N ALA A 275 -7.95 -6.82 19.59
CA ALA A 275 -8.90 -6.25 20.57
C ALA A 275 -10.32 -6.87 20.54
N LYS A 276 -10.57 -7.87 19.67
CA LYS A 276 -11.87 -8.55 19.52
C LYS A 276 -11.80 -10.07 19.77
N LYS A 277 -10.94 -10.50 20.71
CA LYS A 277 -11.04 -11.84 21.30
C LYS A 277 -11.62 -11.75 22.69
#